data_914bb8bc1b97c21ae0fefbaad786991f
#
_entry.id   914bb8bc1b97c21ae0fefbaad786991f
#
_cell.length_a   1.000
_cell.length_b   1.000
_cell.length_c   1.000
_cell.angle_alpha   90.00
_cell.angle_beta   90.00
_cell.angle_gamma   90.00
#
_symmetry.space_group_name_H-M   'P 1'
#
loop_
_entity.id
_entity.type
_entity.pdbx_description
1 polymer ?
#
loop_
_entity_poly.entity_id
_entity_poly.type
_entity_poly.pdbx_seq_one_letter_code
_entity_poly.pdbx_strand_id
1 'polypeptide(L)'
;MVTRLPVVADSLTLYLSEIRKFPLLSEEEEHRFAVRFFEEKDLEAAHALITANLRFVVKVAAEYRHYGMKMLDLVQEGNIGLMMAVRKFNPYKGIRLISYAVWWIRAYIQNHIVSAWSLLKIGTTQAQRKLFFKLREARDAIRRLGDGEDDLHATALSLNVTDQEVVEMEQRLHGETSLDAEIPGGDGFTLLENLADDRMNQEEALSEFQEGQQLRRQVAHAVAGLNEKERFIVEKRISADEPLTLQEIATHFSISRERVRQIEEAALKKMKTALLPVLSAA
;
A
#
# COMPACT_ATOMS: atom_id res chain seq x y z
N MET A 1 -45.88 14.96 -29.15
CA MET A 1 -44.95 15.73 -28.28
C MET A 1 -43.88 14.75 -27.77
N VAL A 2 -42.68 14.80 -28.30
CA VAL A 2 -41.58 13.97 -27.82
C VAL A 2 -41.00 14.69 -26.59
N THR A 3 -41.29 14.15 -25.43
CA THR A 3 -40.68 14.64 -24.16
C THR A 3 -39.20 14.36 -24.22
N ARG A 4 -38.39 15.37 -24.53
CA ARG A 4 -36.92 15.28 -24.37
C ARG A 4 -36.65 15.05 -22.88
N LEU A 5 -36.18 13.87 -22.55
CA LEU A 5 -35.59 13.61 -21.24
C LEU A 5 -34.51 14.66 -20.97
N PRO A 6 -34.44 15.23 -19.76
CA PRO A 6 -33.37 16.17 -19.45
C PRO A 6 -32.04 15.46 -19.66
N VAL A 7 -31.22 15.99 -20.55
CA VAL A 7 -29.82 15.57 -20.70
C VAL A 7 -29.19 15.80 -19.33
N VAL A 8 -28.88 14.71 -18.63
CA VAL A 8 -28.09 14.78 -17.39
C VAL A 8 -26.77 15.42 -17.79
N ALA A 9 -26.64 16.71 -17.50
CA ALA A 9 -25.39 17.42 -17.74
C ALA A 9 -24.29 16.67 -17.00
N ASP A 10 -23.21 16.28 -17.73
CA ASP A 10 -22.05 15.68 -17.12
C ASP A 10 -21.60 16.55 -15.94
N SER A 11 -21.34 15.95 -14.80
CA SER A 11 -20.96 16.62 -13.56
C SER A 11 -19.77 17.58 -13.75
N LEU A 12 -18.85 17.26 -14.66
CA LEU A 12 -17.75 18.13 -15.06
C LEU A 12 -18.27 19.39 -15.78
N THR A 13 -19.21 19.24 -16.72
CA THR A 13 -19.79 20.36 -17.46
C THR A 13 -20.52 21.32 -16.52
N LEU A 14 -21.26 20.77 -15.54
CA LEU A 14 -21.92 21.58 -14.52
C LEU A 14 -20.90 22.35 -13.69
N TYR A 15 -19.89 21.69 -13.18
CA TYR A 15 -18.81 22.32 -12.42
C TYR A 15 -18.13 23.44 -13.22
N LEU A 16 -17.78 23.21 -14.49
CA LEU A 16 -17.17 24.21 -15.36
C LEU A 16 -18.06 25.42 -15.59
N SER A 17 -19.38 25.24 -15.66
CA SER A 17 -20.34 26.33 -15.78
C SER A 17 -20.39 27.20 -14.51
N GLU A 18 -20.31 26.57 -13.33
CA GLU A 18 -20.31 27.25 -12.04
C GLU A 18 -19.05 28.07 -11.82
N ILE A 19 -17.87 27.50 -12.06
CA ILE A 19 -16.60 28.22 -11.83
C ILE A 19 -16.40 29.41 -12.78
N ARG A 20 -17.10 29.44 -13.94
CA ARG A 20 -17.06 30.58 -14.85
C ARG A 20 -17.73 31.83 -14.30
N LYS A 21 -18.64 31.69 -13.34
CA LYS A 21 -19.36 32.81 -12.72
C LYS A 21 -18.47 33.67 -11.82
N PHE A 22 -17.37 33.09 -11.29
CA PHE A 22 -16.46 33.82 -10.42
C PHE A 22 -15.54 34.75 -11.22
N PRO A 23 -15.43 36.04 -10.81
CA PRO A 23 -14.54 36.98 -11.44
C PRO A 23 -13.07 36.62 -11.19
N LEU A 24 -12.21 37.03 -12.12
CA LEU A 24 -10.76 36.98 -11.91
C LEU A 24 -10.34 38.19 -11.06
N LEU A 25 -9.44 37.94 -10.12
CA LEU A 25 -8.88 39.01 -9.29
C LEU A 25 -7.74 39.73 -9.98
N SER A 26 -7.69 41.05 -9.83
CA SER A 26 -6.52 41.85 -10.16
C SER A 26 -5.37 41.52 -9.17
N GLU A 27 -4.15 41.94 -9.50
CA GLU A 27 -2.99 41.75 -8.64
C GLU A 27 -3.14 42.43 -7.28
N GLU A 28 -3.70 43.66 -7.29
CA GLU A 28 -3.95 44.43 -6.09
C GLU A 28 -5.03 43.80 -5.20
N GLU A 29 -6.11 43.29 -5.81
CA GLU A 29 -7.17 42.57 -5.08
C GLU A 29 -6.66 41.25 -4.49
N GLU A 30 -5.88 40.48 -5.28
CA GLU A 30 -5.26 39.24 -4.81
C GLU A 30 -4.35 39.54 -3.61
N HIS A 31 -3.51 40.55 -3.68
CA HIS A 31 -2.64 40.93 -2.57
C HIS A 31 -3.43 41.36 -1.33
N ARG A 32 -4.46 42.20 -1.50
CA ARG A 32 -5.31 42.67 -0.42
C ARG A 32 -6.02 41.50 0.30
N PHE A 33 -6.61 40.58 -0.45
CA PHE A 33 -7.25 39.39 0.15
C PHE A 33 -6.21 38.47 0.80
N ALA A 34 -5.04 38.32 0.21
CA ALA A 34 -3.98 37.50 0.76
C ALA A 34 -3.45 38.06 2.09
N VAL A 35 -3.31 39.37 2.22
CA VAL A 35 -2.91 40.05 3.48
C VAL A 35 -3.98 39.83 4.55
N ARG A 36 -5.25 40.11 4.23
CA ARG A 36 -6.37 39.87 5.16
C ARG A 36 -6.39 38.42 5.69
N PHE A 37 -6.26 37.45 4.80
CA PHE A 37 -6.21 36.05 5.22
C PHE A 37 -4.96 35.74 6.05
N PHE A 38 -3.81 36.30 5.70
CA PHE A 38 -2.54 36.03 6.41
C PHE A 38 -2.56 36.60 7.84
N GLU A 39 -3.05 37.81 8.03
CA GLU A 39 -3.06 38.52 9.32
C GLU A 39 -4.28 38.17 10.18
N GLU A 40 -5.48 38.24 9.61
CA GLU A 40 -6.73 38.11 10.33
C GLU A 40 -7.35 36.72 10.28
N LYS A 41 -6.81 35.81 9.44
CA LYS A 41 -7.38 34.49 9.14
C LYS A 41 -8.83 34.58 8.60
N ASP A 42 -9.14 35.65 7.88
CA ASP A 42 -10.45 35.90 7.29
C ASP A 42 -10.81 34.82 6.26
N LEU A 43 -11.83 34.03 6.56
CA LEU A 43 -12.29 32.93 5.70
C LEU A 43 -12.96 33.45 4.41
N GLU A 44 -13.56 34.63 4.41
CA GLU A 44 -14.14 35.21 3.20
C GLU A 44 -13.05 35.60 2.21
N ALA A 45 -11.93 36.17 2.69
CA ALA A 45 -10.78 36.46 1.89
C ALA A 45 -10.15 35.19 1.30
N ALA A 46 -10.03 34.11 2.10
CA ALA A 46 -9.56 32.82 1.59
C ALA A 46 -10.50 32.24 0.53
N HIS A 47 -11.80 32.32 0.74
CA HIS A 47 -12.79 31.86 -0.22
C HIS A 47 -12.72 32.62 -1.54
N ALA A 48 -12.57 33.94 -1.49
CA ALA A 48 -12.39 34.76 -2.69
C ALA A 48 -11.11 34.38 -3.48
N LEU A 49 -10.01 34.14 -2.77
CA LEU A 49 -8.74 33.70 -3.39
C LEU A 49 -8.88 32.33 -4.06
N ILE A 50 -9.57 31.37 -3.41
CA ILE A 50 -9.75 30.02 -3.94
C ILE A 50 -10.68 30.06 -5.16
N THR A 51 -11.86 30.66 -5.05
CA THR A 51 -12.89 30.64 -6.11
C THR A 51 -12.42 31.33 -7.37
N ALA A 52 -11.67 32.42 -7.28
CA ALA A 52 -11.11 33.14 -8.42
C ALA A 52 -10.07 32.30 -9.18
N ASN A 53 -9.42 31.33 -8.51
CA ASN A 53 -8.34 30.52 -9.07
C ASN A 53 -8.77 29.09 -9.47
N LEU A 54 -10.03 28.68 -9.28
CA LEU A 54 -10.52 27.35 -9.67
C LEU A 54 -10.34 27.06 -11.16
N ARG A 55 -10.49 28.06 -12.02
CA ARG A 55 -10.27 27.93 -13.48
C ARG A 55 -8.84 27.57 -13.81
N PHE A 56 -7.88 28.05 -13.03
CA PHE A 56 -6.47 27.71 -13.19
C PHE A 56 -6.19 26.26 -12.80
N VAL A 57 -6.84 25.76 -11.74
CA VAL A 57 -6.74 24.33 -11.37
C VAL A 57 -7.18 23.43 -12.51
N VAL A 58 -8.30 23.73 -13.18
CA VAL A 58 -8.78 22.96 -14.34
C VAL A 58 -7.73 22.95 -15.46
N LYS A 59 -7.07 24.08 -15.72
CA LYS A 59 -6.00 24.15 -16.73
C LYS A 59 -4.84 23.23 -16.38
N VAL A 60 -4.38 23.24 -15.13
CA VAL A 60 -3.29 22.37 -14.67
C VAL A 60 -3.72 20.90 -14.68
N ALA A 61 -4.94 20.58 -14.22
CA ALA A 61 -5.45 19.21 -14.23
C ALA A 61 -5.56 18.64 -15.67
N ALA A 62 -5.86 19.47 -16.66
CA ALA A 62 -5.92 19.04 -18.05
C ALA A 62 -4.58 18.53 -18.62
N GLU A 63 -3.44 18.96 -18.06
CA GLU A 63 -2.11 18.45 -18.41
C GLU A 63 -1.97 16.95 -18.10
N TYR A 64 -2.74 16.44 -17.12
CA TYR A 64 -2.70 15.06 -16.63
C TYR A 64 -3.81 14.16 -17.19
N ARG A 65 -4.59 14.64 -18.16
CA ARG A 65 -5.72 13.88 -18.73
C ARG A 65 -5.30 12.53 -19.33
N HIS A 66 -4.09 12.45 -19.84
CA HIS A 66 -3.55 11.25 -20.51
C HIS A 66 -3.28 10.07 -19.56
N TYR A 67 -3.36 10.26 -18.24
CA TYR A 67 -3.23 9.17 -17.26
C TYR A 67 -4.52 8.34 -17.08
N GLY A 68 -5.60 8.61 -17.83
CA GLY A 68 -6.82 7.79 -17.81
C GLY A 68 -7.72 7.99 -16.60
N MET A 69 -7.37 8.91 -15.68
CA MET A 69 -8.18 9.25 -14.52
C MET A 69 -9.38 10.12 -14.89
N LYS A 70 -10.46 10.07 -14.11
CA LYS A 70 -11.60 10.96 -14.28
C LYS A 70 -11.16 12.41 -14.08
N MET A 71 -11.45 13.26 -15.06
CA MET A 71 -11.04 14.66 -15.04
C MET A 71 -11.53 15.40 -13.79
N LEU A 72 -12.74 15.09 -13.33
CA LEU A 72 -13.32 15.73 -12.14
C LEU A 72 -12.50 15.40 -10.88
N ASP A 73 -12.04 14.16 -10.74
CA ASP A 73 -11.24 13.73 -9.58
C ASP A 73 -9.89 14.46 -9.56
N LEU A 74 -9.22 14.58 -10.72
CA LEU A 74 -7.99 15.37 -10.85
C LEU A 74 -8.20 16.84 -10.47
N VAL A 75 -9.32 17.41 -10.88
CA VAL A 75 -9.67 18.81 -10.54
C VAL A 75 -9.92 18.95 -9.04
N GLN A 76 -10.64 18.02 -8.39
CA GLN A 76 -10.89 18.10 -6.95
C GLN A 76 -9.61 17.96 -6.12
N GLU A 77 -8.73 17.05 -6.50
CA GLU A 77 -7.41 16.95 -5.85
C GLU A 77 -6.57 18.22 -6.07
N GLY A 78 -6.63 18.79 -7.27
CA GLY A 78 -6.02 20.08 -7.56
C GLY A 78 -6.60 21.21 -6.69
N ASN A 79 -7.92 21.22 -6.45
CA ASN A 79 -8.56 22.18 -5.56
C ASN A 79 -8.07 22.05 -4.11
N ILE A 80 -7.87 20.82 -3.62
CA ILE A 80 -7.25 20.59 -2.30
C ILE A 80 -5.83 21.18 -2.29
N GLY A 81 -5.06 20.96 -3.35
CA GLY A 81 -3.73 21.56 -3.51
C GLY A 81 -3.78 23.09 -3.48
N LEU A 82 -4.74 23.72 -4.18
CA LEU A 82 -4.95 25.16 -4.15
C LEU A 82 -5.29 25.68 -2.75
N MET A 83 -6.19 25.00 -2.03
CA MET A 83 -6.53 25.38 -0.65
C MET A 83 -5.30 25.32 0.28
N MET A 84 -4.46 24.28 0.12
CA MET A 84 -3.21 24.18 0.87
C MET A 84 -2.21 25.29 0.49
N ALA A 85 -2.16 25.67 -0.78
CA ALA A 85 -1.34 26.80 -1.23
C ALA A 85 -1.81 28.10 -0.58
N VAL A 86 -3.10 28.42 -0.61
CA VAL A 86 -3.66 29.62 0.02
C VAL A 86 -3.35 29.66 1.51
N ARG A 87 -3.52 28.54 2.20
CA ARG A 87 -3.23 28.42 3.65
C ARG A 87 -1.78 28.76 4.01
N LYS A 88 -0.82 28.40 3.13
CA LYS A 88 0.63 28.57 3.37
C LYS A 88 1.23 29.76 2.63
N PHE A 89 0.44 30.48 1.87
CA PHE A 89 0.90 31.62 1.09
C PHE A 89 1.34 32.79 1.97
N ASN A 90 2.48 33.39 1.64
CA ASN A 90 2.97 34.60 2.28
C ASN A 90 2.92 35.76 1.24
N PRO A 91 2.01 36.74 1.43
CA PRO A 91 1.82 37.85 0.50
C PRO A 91 3.01 38.81 0.40
N TYR A 92 3.85 38.84 1.42
CA TYR A 92 4.99 39.76 1.47
C TYR A 92 6.22 39.33 0.67
N LYS A 93 6.16 38.15 0.02
CA LYS A 93 7.27 37.64 -0.81
C LYS A 93 7.32 38.21 -2.23
N GLY A 94 6.40 39.11 -2.62
CA GLY A 94 6.37 39.72 -3.94
C GLY A 94 6.11 38.79 -5.12
N ILE A 95 5.51 37.65 -4.88
CA ILE A 95 5.13 36.64 -5.91
C ILE A 95 3.62 36.50 -5.99
N ARG A 96 3.10 36.20 -7.17
CA ARG A 96 1.68 35.94 -7.39
C ARG A 96 1.29 34.58 -6.74
N LEU A 97 0.06 34.51 -6.21
CA LEU A 97 -0.49 33.28 -5.64
C LEU A 97 -0.43 32.10 -6.64
N ILE A 98 -0.78 32.35 -7.91
CA ILE A 98 -0.77 31.33 -8.97
C ILE A 98 0.61 30.69 -9.11
N SER A 99 1.69 31.49 -9.09
CA SER A 99 3.06 30.99 -9.24
C SER A 99 3.49 30.08 -8.09
N TYR A 100 2.95 30.30 -6.89
CA TYR A 100 3.14 29.44 -5.73
C TYR A 100 2.20 28.24 -5.74
N ALA A 101 0.93 28.46 -6.07
CA ALA A 101 -0.11 27.43 -6.02
C ALA A 101 0.11 26.31 -7.04
N VAL A 102 0.69 26.59 -8.21
CA VAL A 102 0.94 25.58 -9.26
C VAL A 102 1.72 24.37 -8.73
N TRP A 103 2.69 24.59 -7.84
CA TRP A 103 3.49 23.52 -7.24
C TRP A 103 2.64 22.61 -6.33
N TRP A 104 1.76 23.21 -5.53
CA TRP A 104 0.84 22.48 -4.67
C TRP A 104 -0.19 21.72 -5.48
N ILE A 105 -0.81 22.36 -6.47
CA ILE A 105 -1.80 21.74 -7.36
C ILE A 105 -1.19 20.52 -8.05
N ARG A 106 -0.03 20.66 -8.67
CA ARG A 106 0.67 19.55 -9.32
C ARG A 106 1.05 18.45 -8.34
N ALA A 107 1.55 18.77 -7.16
CA ALA A 107 1.92 17.78 -6.17
C ALA A 107 0.73 16.93 -5.72
N TYR A 108 -0.43 17.55 -5.49
CA TYR A 108 -1.64 16.83 -5.09
C TYR A 108 -2.19 15.96 -6.22
N ILE A 109 -2.29 16.49 -7.44
CA ILE A 109 -2.70 15.73 -8.62
C ILE A 109 -1.77 14.53 -8.85
N GLN A 110 -0.47 14.73 -8.85
CA GLN A 110 0.50 13.66 -9.06
C GLN A 110 0.44 12.60 -7.95
N ASN A 111 0.27 13.01 -6.70
CA ASN A 111 0.12 12.08 -5.60
C ASN A 111 -1.15 11.24 -5.74
N HIS A 112 -2.26 11.84 -6.14
CA HIS A 112 -3.51 11.14 -6.41
C HIS A 112 -3.35 10.13 -7.56
N ILE A 113 -2.74 10.54 -8.67
CA ILE A 113 -2.49 9.65 -9.82
C ILE A 113 -1.71 8.40 -9.36
N VAL A 114 -0.58 8.58 -8.66
CA VAL A 114 0.23 7.45 -8.20
C VAL A 114 -0.52 6.54 -7.23
N SER A 115 -1.37 7.12 -6.36
CA SER A 115 -2.11 6.34 -5.36
C SER A 115 -3.33 5.61 -5.92
N ALA A 116 -3.92 6.11 -7.00
CA ALA A 116 -5.15 5.57 -7.58
C ALA A 116 -4.93 4.83 -8.91
N TRP A 117 -3.66 4.71 -9.37
CA TRP A 117 -3.32 4.08 -10.64
C TRP A 117 -3.64 2.58 -10.68
N SER A 118 -3.37 1.88 -9.60
CA SER A 118 -3.40 0.42 -9.53
C SER A 118 -3.83 -0.03 -8.13
N LEU A 119 -4.41 -1.23 -8.02
CA LEU A 119 -4.74 -1.86 -6.74
C LEU A 119 -3.49 -2.08 -5.89
N LEU A 120 -2.38 -2.47 -6.53
CA LEU A 120 -1.10 -2.57 -5.88
C LEU A 120 -0.44 -1.20 -5.79
N LYS A 121 0.08 -0.86 -4.62
CA LYS A 121 0.69 0.44 -4.38
C LYS A 121 1.99 0.61 -5.19
N ILE A 122 1.95 1.49 -6.18
CA ILE A 122 3.10 1.86 -7.01
C ILE A 122 3.70 3.19 -6.51
N GLY A 123 5.01 3.37 -6.71
CA GLY A 123 5.65 4.67 -6.45
C GLY A 123 5.85 5.00 -4.98
N THR A 124 6.28 4.01 -4.18
CA THR A 124 6.62 4.19 -2.77
C THR A 124 7.92 4.97 -2.56
N THR A 125 8.89 4.84 -3.47
CA THR A 125 10.18 5.54 -3.42
C THR A 125 10.21 6.75 -4.36
N GLN A 126 11.17 7.65 -4.16
CA GLN A 126 11.37 8.80 -5.05
C GLN A 126 11.77 8.37 -6.48
N ALA A 127 12.60 7.32 -6.59
CA ALA A 127 13.00 6.76 -7.87
C ALA A 127 11.79 6.22 -8.65
N GLN A 128 10.93 5.44 -8.01
CA GLN A 128 9.71 4.91 -8.61
C GLN A 128 8.74 6.00 -9.05
N ARG A 129 8.55 7.06 -8.25
CA ARG A 129 7.73 8.23 -8.65
C ARG A 129 8.30 8.94 -9.86
N LYS A 130 9.61 9.12 -9.89
CA LYS A 130 10.31 9.75 -11.02
C LYS A 130 10.14 8.93 -12.29
N LEU A 131 10.35 7.61 -12.19
CA LEU A 131 10.15 6.65 -13.29
C LEU A 131 8.70 6.68 -13.77
N PHE A 132 7.72 6.63 -12.88
CA PHE A 132 6.29 6.64 -13.23
C PHE A 132 5.93 7.80 -14.20
N PHE A 133 6.41 9.01 -13.90
CA PHE A 133 6.08 10.19 -14.72
C PHE A 133 7.00 10.40 -15.92
N LYS A 134 8.25 9.96 -15.86
CA LYS A 134 9.28 10.34 -16.83
C LYS A 134 9.80 9.19 -17.68
N LEU A 135 9.53 7.93 -17.35
CA LEU A 135 10.09 6.77 -18.06
C LEU A 135 9.74 6.79 -19.55
N ARG A 136 8.47 7.02 -19.87
CA ARG A 136 8.00 7.07 -21.27
C ARG A 136 8.66 8.21 -22.05
N GLU A 137 8.72 9.39 -21.47
CA GLU A 137 9.33 10.57 -22.11
C GLU A 137 10.83 10.36 -22.34
N ALA A 138 11.53 9.81 -21.35
CA ALA A 138 12.97 9.51 -21.45
C ALA A 138 13.24 8.47 -22.54
N ARG A 139 12.46 7.39 -22.61
CA ARG A 139 12.56 6.38 -23.69
C ARG A 139 12.30 6.96 -25.06
N ASP A 140 11.24 7.73 -25.22
CA ASP A 140 10.91 8.37 -26.49
C ASP A 140 12.02 9.33 -26.92
N ALA A 141 12.66 10.02 -25.98
CA ALA A 141 13.78 10.90 -26.26
C ALA A 141 15.04 10.11 -26.72
N ILE A 142 15.38 9.02 -26.02
CA ILE A 142 16.54 8.17 -26.35
C ILE A 142 16.32 7.48 -27.69
N ARG A 143 15.11 6.94 -27.95
CA ARG A 143 14.78 6.32 -29.24
C ARG A 143 14.88 7.27 -30.42
N ARG A 144 14.65 8.57 -30.22
CA ARG A 144 14.83 9.60 -31.26
C ARG A 144 16.31 9.95 -31.50
N LEU A 145 17.18 9.77 -30.49
CA LEU A 145 18.60 10.09 -30.55
C LEU A 145 19.44 8.91 -31.01
N GLY A 146 18.99 7.67 -30.82
CA GLY A 146 19.63 6.44 -31.24
C GLY A 146 19.01 5.83 -32.50
N ASP A 147 19.55 4.72 -32.97
CA ASP A 147 19.07 3.95 -34.15
C ASP A 147 17.72 3.22 -33.93
N GLY A 148 16.88 3.70 -33.03
CA GLY A 148 15.56 3.11 -32.71
C GLY A 148 15.62 1.99 -31.69
N GLU A 149 16.79 1.64 -31.16
CA GLU A 149 16.92 0.65 -30.08
C GLU A 149 16.54 1.23 -28.73
N ASP A 150 15.90 0.39 -27.91
CA ASP A 150 15.47 0.72 -26.56
C ASP A 150 16.65 0.50 -25.61
N ASP A 151 17.50 1.51 -25.43
CA ASP A 151 18.64 1.44 -24.53
C ASP A 151 18.21 1.68 -23.08
N LEU A 152 18.06 0.55 -22.35
CA LEU A 152 17.70 0.54 -20.94
C LEU A 152 18.71 1.31 -20.08
N HIS A 153 20.01 1.11 -20.38
CA HIS A 153 21.08 1.74 -19.61
C HIS A 153 21.13 3.26 -19.83
N ALA A 154 20.97 3.73 -21.07
CA ALA A 154 20.86 5.17 -21.36
C ALA A 154 19.63 5.78 -20.68
N THR A 155 18.52 5.06 -20.63
CA THR A 155 17.31 5.50 -19.92
C THR A 155 17.56 5.64 -18.41
N ALA A 156 18.18 4.65 -17.81
CA ALA A 156 18.53 4.65 -16.38
C ALA A 156 19.47 5.81 -16.04
N LEU A 157 20.51 6.03 -16.83
CA LEU A 157 21.46 7.13 -16.68
C LEU A 157 20.77 8.50 -16.80
N SER A 158 19.90 8.69 -17.80
CA SER A 158 19.18 9.96 -18.02
C SER A 158 18.29 10.33 -16.85
N LEU A 159 17.74 9.33 -16.19
CA LEU A 159 16.85 9.48 -15.02
C LEU A 159 17.59 9.36 -13.68
N ASN A 160 18.90 9.11 -13.68
CA ASN A 160 19.72 8.89 -12.48
C ASN A 160 19.10 7.85 -11.53
N VAL A 161 18.84 6.68 -12.08
CA VAL A 161 18.30 5.48 -11.41
C VAL A 161 19.08 4.27 -11.85
N THR A 162 18.89 3.12 -11.22
CA THR A 162 19.53 1.86 -11.62
C THR A 162 18.76 1.16 -12.73
N ASP A 163 19.44 0.35 -13.54
CA ASP A 163 18.81 -0.45 -14.61
C ASP A 163 17.72 -1.38 -14.04
N GLN A 164 17.97 -1.94 -12.85
CA GLN A 164 17.03 -2.81 -12.16
C GLN A 164 15.73 -2.07 -11.77
N GLU A 165 15.84 -0.83 -11.28
CA GLU A 165 14.67 -0.01 -10.95
C GLU A 165 13.81 0.30 -12.18
N VAL A 166 14.44 0.46 -13.35
CA VAL A 166 13.73 0.66 -14.62
C VAL A 166 12.95 -0.59 -14.99
N VAL A 167 13.58 -1.77 -14.96
CA VAL A 167 12.93 -3.06 -15.28
C VAL A 167 11.78 -3.37 -14.34
N GLU A 168 12.01 -3.21 -13.03
CA GLU A 168 10.94 -3.40 -12.03
C GLU A 168 9.76 -2.46 -12.24
N MET A 169 10.04 -1.20 -12.58
CA MET A 169 8.98 -0.23 -12.83
C MET A 169 8.18 -0.55 -14.09
N GLU A 170 8.83 -1.05 -15.11
CA GLU A 170 8.15 -1.51 -16.34
C GLU A 170 7.21 -2.68 -16.09
N GLN A 171 7.68 -3.67 -15.35
CA GLN A 171 6.84 -4.80 -14.96
C GLN A 171 5.59 -4.33 -14.20
N ARG A 172 5.74 -3.35 -13.31
CA ARG A 172 4.60 -2.78 -12.56
C ARG A 172 3.66 -1.93 -13.44
N LEU A 173 4.19 -1.25 -14.46
CA LEU A 173 3.39 -0.43 -15.38
C LEU A 173 2.58 -1.25 -16.39
N HIS A 174 2.91 -2.53 -16.60
CA HIS A 174 2.08 -3.43 -17.42
C HIS A 174 0.67 -3.67 -16.81
N GLY A 175 0.49 -3.31 -15.53
CA GLY A 175 -0.78 -3.39 -14.83
C GLY A 175 -1.14 -4.81 -14.36
N GLU A 176 -2.26 -4.88 -13.66
CA GLU A 176 -2.83 -6.13 -13.18
C GLU A 176 -3.64 -6.79 -14.30
N THR A 177 -3.56 -8.11 -14.37
CA THR A 177 -4.40 -8.90 -15.28
C THR A 177 -5.73 -9.24 -14.59
N SER A 178 -6.85 -9.03 -15.26
CA SER A 178 -8.15 -9.45 -14.72
C SER A 178 -8.22 -10.97 -14.63
N LEU A 179 -8.59 -11.49 -13.47
CA LEU A 179 -8.81 -12.92 -13.29
C LEU A 179 -10.07 -13.42 -14.03
N ASP A 180 -11.01 -12.51 -14.33
CA ASP A 180 -12.20 -12.82 -15.12
C ASP A 180 -11.92 -12.78 -16.64
N ALA A 181 -10.67 -12.52 -17.04
CA ALA A 181 -10.31 -12.58 -18.45
C ALA A 181 -10.33 -14.03 -18.96
N GLU A 182 -10.98 -14.23 -20.12
CA GLU A 182 -11.00 -15.52 -20.77
C GLU A 182 -9.61 -15.89 -21.29
N ILE A 183 -9.24 -17.17 -21.14
CA ILE A 183 -7.98 -17.70 -21.67
C ILE A 183 -8.13 -17.85 -23.19
N PRO A 184 -7.23 -17.28 -24.01
CA PRO A 184 -7.28 -17.45 -25.46
C PRO A 184 -7.24 -18.93 -25.86
N GLY A 185 -8.32 -19.42 -26.53
CA GLY A 185 -8.45 -20.81 -26.94
C GLY A 185 -9.03 -21.78 -25.89
N GLY A 186 -9.46 -21.25 -24.72
CA GLY A 186 -10.14 -22.05 -23.70
C GLY A 186 -11.62 -21.77 -23.69
N ASP A 187 -12.46 -22.60 -24.21
CA ASP A 187 -13.93 -22.60 -24.32
C ASP A 187 -14.72 -21.82 -23.22
N GLY A 188 -14.40 -20.54 -23.01
CA GLY A 188 -15.01 -19.67 -21.99
C GLY A 188 -14.41 -19.79 -20.57
N PHE A 189 -13.33 -20.55 -20.39
CA PHE A 189 -12.64 -20.64 -19.09
C PHE A 189 -11.89 -19.34 -18.76
N THR A 190 -12.04 -18.90 -17.52
CA THR A 190 -11.37 -17.70 -17.00
C THR A 190 -10.04 -18.06 -16.35
N LEU A 191 -9.15 -17.05 -16.19
CA LEU A 191 -7.91 -17.21 -15.42
C LEU A 191 -8.17 -17.61 -13.97
N LEU A 192 -9.30 -17.16 -13.38
CA LEU A 192 -9.72 -17.50 -12.03
C LEU A 192 -9.96 -18.99 -11.85
N GLU A 193 -10.61 -19.62 -12.82
CA GLU A 193 -10.93 -21.06 -12.76
C GLU A 193 -9.70 -21.95 -12.90
N ASN A 194 -8.61 -21.40 -13.46
CA ASN A 194 -7.34 -22.13 -13.61
C ASN A 194 -6.40 -21.96 -12.42
N LEU A 195 -6.73 -21.11 -11.45
CA LEU A 195 -5.92 -20.94 -10.24
C LEU A 195 -6.17 -22.09 -9.27
N ALA A 196 -5.08 -22.78 -8.87
CA ALA A 196 -5.15 -23.78 -7.85
C ALA A 196 -5.39 -23.13 -6.45
N ASP A 197 -6.21 -23.73 -5.62
CA ASP A 197 -6.36 -23.34 -4.24
C ASP A 197 -5.12 -23.86 -3.44
N ASP A 198 -4.42 -22.96 -2.75
CA ASP A 198 -3.26 -23.30 -1.92
C ASP A 198 -3.65 -23.94 -0.58
N ARG A 199 -4.95 -24.04 -0.27
CA ARG A 199 -5.42 -24.71 0.92
C ARG A 199 -5.24 -26.21 0.79
N MET A 200 -4.93 -26.83 1.91
CA MET A 200 -4.90 -28.29 2.01
C MET A 200 -6.21 -28.88 1.51
N ASN A 201 -6.13 -29.96 0.74
CA ASN A 201 -7.33 -30.71 0.38
C ASN A 201 -7.94 -31.39 1.61
N GLN A 202 -9.17 -31.90 1.51
CA GLN A 202 -9.90 -32.48 2.63
C GLN A 202 -9.19 -33.70 3.21
N GLU A 203 -8.50 -34.47 2.38
CA GLU A 203 -7.74 -35.67 2.77
C GLU A 203 -6.51 -35.26 3.58
N GLU A 204 -5.72 -34.31 3.11
CA GLU A 204 -4.55 -33.79 3.82
C GLU A 204 -4.93 -33.15 5.15
N ALA A 205 -5.99 -32.33 5.18
CA ALA A 205 -6.47 -31.70 6.40
C ALA A 205 -6.96 -32.74 7.43
N LEU A 206 -7.64 -33.81 6.98
CA LEU A 206 -8.07 -34.91 7.85
C LEU A 206 -6.88 -35.71 8.35
N SER A 207 -5.90 -35.98 7.49
CA SER A 207 -4.68 -36.71 7.87
C SER A 207 -3.91 -35.97 8.94
N GLU A 208 -3.64 -34.64 8.72
CA GLU A 208 -2.97 -33.80 9.69
C GLU A 208 -3.72 -33.73 11.03
N PHE A 209 -5.05 -33.63 10.98
CA PHE A 209 -5.88 -33.64 12.18
C PHE A 209 -5.78 -34.96 12.95
N GLN A 210 -5.84 -36.09 12.23
CA GLN A 210 -5.73 -37.43 12.85
C GLN A 210 -4.34 -37.65 13.41
N GLU A 211 -3.28 -37.32 12.68
CA GLU A 211 -1.90 -37.42 13.15
C GLU A 211 -1.67 -36.53 14.38
N GLY A 212 -2.15 -35.28 14.35
CA GLY A 212 -2.10 -34.40 15.51
C GLY A 212 -2.82 -34.94 16.73
N GLN A 213 -4.00 -35.57 16.56
CA GLN A 213 -4.72 -36.23 17.65
C GLN A 213 -3.95 -37.44 18.19
N GLN A 214 -3.41 -38.24 17.29
CA GLN A 214 -2.63 -39.44 17.69
C GLN A 214 -1.37 -39.02 18.44
N LEU A 215 -0.64 -38.03 17.94
CA LEU A 215 0.54 -37.47 18.62
C LEU A 215 0.20 -36.93 20.02
N ARG A 216 -0.89 -36.15 20.13
CA ARG A 216 -1.37 -35.65 21.44
C ARG A 216 -1.67 -36.78 22.43
N ARG A 217 -2.33 -37.87 22.00
CA ARG A 217 -2.61 -39.00 22.84
C ARG A 217 -1.34 -39.72 23.32
N GLN A 218 -0.35 -39.83 22.42
CA GLN A 218 0.93 -40.46 22.74
C GLN A 218 1.78 -39.62 23.68
N VAL A 219 1.81 -38.29 23.47
CA VAL A 219 2.47 -37.34 24.39
C VAL A 219 1.79 -37.40 25.76
N ALA A 220 0.47 -37.39 25.81
CA ALA A 220 -0.28 -37.53 27.07
C ALA A 220 0.03 -38.85 27.80
N HIS A 221 0.13 -39.95 27.06
CA HIS A 221 0.52 -41.27 27.65
C HIS A 221 1.97 -41.24 28.14
N ALA A 222 2.90 -40.67 27.41
CA ALA A 222 4.29 -40.50 27.82
C ALA A 222 4.43 -39.63 29.09
N VAL A 223 3.67 -38.56 29.20
CA VAL A 223 3.61 -37.67 30.38
C VAL A 223 2.97 -38.39 31.57
N ALA A 224 1.94 -39.24 31.34
CA ALA A 224 1.32 -40.04 32.41
C ALA A 224 2.29 -41.06 33.04
N GLY A 225 3.29 -41.53 32.29
CA GLY A 225 4.34 -42.42 32.79
C GLY A 225 5.45 -41.74 33.59
N LEU A 226 5.44 -40.42 33.71
CA LEU A 226 6.42 -39.64 34.47
C LEU A 226 6.06 -39.56 35.96
N ASN A 227 7.09 -39.43 36.82
CA ASN A 227 6.90 -39.13 38.23
C ASN A 227 6.28 -37.75 38.44
N GLU A 228 5.67 -37.49 39.59
CA GLU A 228 4.99 -36.23 39.89
C GLU A 228 5.87 -34.99 39.67
N LYS A 229 7.14 -35.02 40.10
CA LYS A 229 8.11 -33.95 39.92
C LYS A 229 8.51 -33.79 38.45
N GLU A 230 8.70 -34.88 37.74
CA GLU A 230 9.04 -34.89 36.30
C GLU A 230 7.87 -34.31 35.47
N ARG A 231 6.63 -34.72 35.79
CA ARG A 231 5.42 -34.24 35.15
C ARG A 231 5.25 -32.73 35.35
N PHE A 232 5.40 -32.25 36.58
CA PHE A 232 5.28 -30.83 36.90
C PHE A 232 6.30 -29.99 36.08
N ILE A 233 7.55 -30.45 35.96
CA ILE A 233 8.58 -29.78 35.19
C ILE A 233 8.21 -29.72 33.70
N VAL A 234 7.74 -30.82 33.13
CA VAL A 234 7.32 -30.92 31.75
C VAL A 234 6.13 -29.97 31.47
N GLU A 235 5.10 -30.01 32.30
CA GLU A 235 3.89 -29.21 32.14
C GLU A 235 4.14 -27.70 32.32
N LYS A 236 4.92 -27.32 33.34
CA LYS A 236 5.11 -25.91 33.71
C LYS A 236 6.29 -25.24 33.07
N ARG A 237 7.22 -25.99 32.50
CA ARG A 237 8.40 -25.43 31.86
C ARG A 237 8.53 -25.74 30.39
N ILE A 238 8.09 -26.91 29.93
CA ILE A 238 8.25 -27.32 28.53
C ILE A 238 6.98 -27.04 27.72
N SER A 239 5.80 -27.35 28.29
CA SER A 239 4.52 -27.23 27.58
C SER A 239 3.73 -25.95 27.90
N ALA A 240 4.19 -25.15 28.87
CA ALA A 240 3.50 -23.90 29.22
C ALA A 240 3.84 -22.75 28.29
N ASP A 241 2.86 -21.91 28.00
CA ASP A 241 3.05 -20.65 27.20
C ASP A 241 4.00 -19.67 27.92
N GLU A 242 3.96 -19.65 29.28
CA GLU A 242 4.90 -18.92 30.12
C GLU A 242 5.73 -19.92 30.93
N PRO A 243 6.95 -20.30 30.49
CA PRO A 243 7.75 -21.32 31.13
C PRO A 243 8.37 -20.81 32.44
N LEU A 244 8.17 -21.59 33.52
CA LEU A 244 8.83 -21.33 34.81
C LEU A 244 10.34 -21.50 34.71
N THR A 245 11.08 -20.66 35.45
CA THR A 245 12.53 -20.75 35.55
C THR A 245 12.97 -21.92 36.43
N LEU A 246 14.19 -22.42 36.19
CA LEU A 246 14.75 -23.50 37.05
C LEU A 246 14.80 -23.11 38.53
N GLN A 247 14.97 -21.79 38.81
CA GLN A 247 15.03 -21.28 40.17
C GLN A 247 13.66 -21.33 40.88
N GLU A 248 12.60 -20.96 40.18
CA GLU A 248 11.23 -21.01 40.70
C GLU A 248 10.80 -22.41 41.01
N ILE A 249 11.10 -23.37 40.12
CA ILE A 249 10.82 -24.78 40.31
C ILE A 249 11.65 -25.36 41.48
N ALA A 250 12.93 -24.94 41.57
CA ALA A 250 13.81 -25.32 42.67
C ALA A 250 13.26 -24.85 44.02
N THR A 251 12.74 -23.65 44.11
CA THR A 251 12.09 -23.09 45.30
C THR A 251 10.80 -23.83 45.63
N HIS A 252 9.97 -24.13 44.61
CA HIS A 252 8.69 -24.85 44.80
C HIS A 252 8.88 -26.24 45.41
N PHE A 253 9.91 -26.98 44.99
CA PHE A 253 10.19 -28.34 45.50
C PHE A 253 11.25 -28.40 46.60
N SER A 254 11.79 -27.23 47.04
CA SER A 254 12.87 -27.15 48.03
C SER A 254 14.10 -28.02 47.69
N ILE A 255 14.52 -27.96 46.40
CA ILE A 255 15.69 -28.66 45.86
C ILE A 255 16.64 -27.69 45.16
N SER A 256 17.88 -28.15 44.87
CA SER A 256 18.83 -27.31 44.17
C SER A 256 18.44 -27.14 42.68
N ARG A 257 18.81 -26.00 42.09
CA ARG A 257 18.63 -25.72 40.69
C ARG A 257 19.23 -26.79 39.78
N GLU A 258 20.42 -27.31 40.15
CA GLU A 258 21.07 -28.37 39.40
C GLU A 258 20.28 -29.69 39.47
N ARG A 259 19.62 -29.95 40.61
CA ARG A 259 18.75 -31.14 40.74
C ARG A 259 17.50 -31.03 39.86
N VAL A 260 16.94 -29.83 39.68
CA VAL A 260 15.82 -29.60 38.72
C VAL A 260 16.28 -29.90 37.31
N ARG A 261 17.47 -29.46 36.91
CA ARG A 261 18.04 -29.72 35.58
C ARG A 261 18.24 -31.22 35.33
N GLN A 262 18.75 -31.95 36.32
CA GLN A 262 18.90 -33.41 36.24
C GLN A 262 17.55 -34.14 36.06
N ILE A 263 16.50 -33.67 36.76
CA ILE A 263 15.15 -34.24 36.65
C ILE A 263 14.57 -33.91 35.26
N GLU A 264 14.76 -32.68 34.77
CA GLU A 264 14.35 -32.27 33.42
C GLU A 264 14.99 -33.16 32.34
N GLU A 265 16.31 -33.36 32.40
CA GLU A 265 17.03 -34.25 31.46
C GLU A 265 16.54 -35.71 31.54
N ALA A 266 16.31 -36.22 32.75
CA ALA A 266 15.78 -37.57 32.93
C ALA A 266 14.35 -37.70 32.37
N ALA A 267 13.50 -36.73 32.61
CA ALA A 267 12.15 -36.66 32.05
C ALA A 267 12.14 -36.64 30.52
N LEU A 268 12.94 -35.75 29.91
CA LEU A 268 13.07 -35.67 28.46
C LEU A 268 13.60 -36.99 27.85
N LYS A 269 14.57 -37.64 28.49
CA LYS A 269 15.09 -38.93 28.05
C LYS A 269 14.02 -40.03 28.10
N LYS A 270 13.21 -40.07 29.15
CA LYS A 270 12.08 -41.02 29.26
C LYS A 270 11.02 -40.76 28.19
N MET A 271 10.64 -39.52 28.01
CA MET A 271 9.69 -39.11 26.94
C MET A 271 10.23 -39.45 25.54
N LYS A 272 11.49 -39.15 25.27
CA LYS A 272 12.13 -39.50 23.99
C LYS A 272 12.06 -41.04 23.76
N THR A 273 12.38 -41.85 24.76
CA THR A 273 12.34 -43.31 24.62
C THR A 273 10.90 -43.81 24.39
N ALA A 274 9.90 -43.20 25.01
CA ALA A 274 8.49 -43.55 24.83
C ALA A 274 7.93 -43.13 23.47
N LEU A 275 8.42 -42.00 22.88
CA LEU A 275 7.92 -41.48 21.62
C LEU A 275 8.71 -41.98 20.38
N LEU A 276 9.96 -42.44 20.54
CA LEU A 276 10.80 -42.93 19.44
C LEU A 276 10.14 -44.01 18.57
N PRO A 277 9.45 -45.03 19.12
CA PRO A 277 8.82 -46.07 18.32
C PRO A 277 7.75 -45.54 17.37
N VAL A 278 7.15 -44.41 17.72
CA VAL A 278 6.07 -43.77 17.00
C VAL A 278 6.62 -42.88 15.87
N LEU A 279 7.68 -42.12 16.16
CA LEU A 279 8.35 -41.28 15.17
C LEU A 279 9.09 -42.07 14.09
N SER A 280 9.37 -43.36 14.35
CA SER A 280 9.99 -44.26 13.37
C SER A 280 8.95 -45.04 12.54
N ALA A 281 7.68 -44.94 12.86
CA ALA A 281 6.57 -45.61 12.18
C ALA A 281 5.70 -44.67 11.34
N ALA A 282 5.96 -43.37 11.43
CA ALA A 282 5.41 -42.27 10.58
C ALA A 282 6.44 -41.89 9.53
#